data_ec01ea3c4c9b94d85ceb60d7ad100751
#
_entry.id   ec01ea3c4c9b94d85ceb60d7ad100751
#
_cell.length_a   1.000
_cell.length_b   1.000
_cell.length_c   1.000
_cell.angle_alpha   90.00
_cell.angle_beta   90.00
_cell.angle_gamma   90.00
#
_symmetry.space_group_name_H-M   'P 1'
#
loop_
_entity.id
_entity.type
_entity.pdbx_description
1 polymer ?
#
loop_
_entity_poly.entity_id
_entity_poly.type
_entity_poly.pdbx_seq_one_letter_code
_entity_poly.pdbx_strand_id
1 'polypeptide(L)'
;MARIAWEMICKMESQPQTLPTVEHLKKPEIQATIVKAVEEQRAPTQLELEGVTEKPDIAAVVAKTVDLVTQQTIDIPRILVVPKGEVKSGFKPFTLTLDTLKYPAVSDELWIQHLRTNQLEVFALGRGGIEEARLEDYVVSGLVDFDDISYDDHADLLYDLAAQTVLHFLSYLFEDETRKVLRCYQRDIARFIHAQMQEHYWEDAAGYEVKVSKGFTELKTSAYTYSVQEPAADYRVAPAEKSNMAKYLFGGFKRCLYPVQKFDSDAERKLAVILERDAIKWFKPAKGQFQIFYRQGADHLEYQPDFVAETAEAIYMLEPKMRKEMEDPVVLAKKDSAMRWCRNASDHTATHGGKPWRYALIPHDAIAENMTLGGLVRRYGG
;
A
#
# COMPACT_ATOMS: atom_id res chain seq x y z
N MET A 1 -7.93 5.52 -35.38
CA MET A 1 -8.89 6.43 -34.73
C MET A 1 -9.10 6.10 -33.26
N ALA A 2 -9.63 4.95 -32.87
CA ALA A 2 -9.83 4.62 -31.43
C ALA A 2 -8.54 4.67 -30.61
N ARG A 3 -7.38 4.26 -31.14
CA ARG A 3 -6.08 4.38 -30.47
C ARG A 3 -5.69 5.85 -30.23
N ILE A 4 -5.89 6.72 -31.21
CA ILE A 4 -5.60 8.17 -31.06
C ILE A 4 -6.51 8.79 -30.02
N ALA A 5 -7.82 8.44 -30.04
CA ALA A 5 -8.77 8.87 -29.03
C ALA A 5 -8.36 8.42 -27.62
N TRP A 6 -7.93 7.18 -27.48
CA TRP A 6 -7.40 6.65 -26.22
C TRP A 6 -6.13 7.38 -25.75
N GLU A 7 -5.14 7.57 -26.62
CA GLU A 7 -3.92 8.32 -26.32
C GLU A 7 -4.21 9.75 -25.86
N MET A 8 -5.23 10.40 -26.46
CA MET A 8 -5.68 11.73 -26.06
C MET A 8 -6.34 11.72 -24.69
N ILE A 9 -7.18 10.72 -24.39
CA ILE A 9 -7.79 10.53 -23.07
C ILE A 9 -6.70 10.37 -22.00
N CYS A 10 -5.71 9.51 -22.21
CA CYS A 10 -4.59 9.31 -21.29
C CYS A 10 -3.78 10.60 -21.05
N LYS A 11 -3.61 11.43 -22.08
CA LYS A 11 -2.97 12.74 -21.94
C LYS A 11 -3.80 13.71 -21.11
N MET A 12 -5.12 13.73 -21.32
CA MET A 12 -6.03 14.60 -20.57
C MET A 12 -6.18 14.15 -19.11
N GLU A 13 -6.13 12.84 -18.83
CA GLU A 13 -6.16 12.27 -17.48
C GLU A 13 -5.06 12.84 -16.59
N SER A 14 -3.87 13.13 -17.14
CA SER A 14 -2.77 13.72 -16.39
C SER A 14 -3.02 15.16 -15.93
N GLN A 15 -4.12 15.78 -16.36
CA GLN A 15 -4.49 17.17 -16.06
C GLN A 15 -5.80 17.19 -15.23
N PRO A 16 -5.72 17.12 -13.89
CA PRO A 16 -6.90 17.00 -13.03
C PRO A 16 -7.86 18.19 -13.11
N GLN A 17 -7.39 19.34 -13.55
CA GLN A 17 -8.25 20.52 -13.80
C GLN A 17 -9.09 20.40 -15.07
N THR A 18 -8.57 19.69 -16.09
CA THR A 18 -9.24 19.49 -17.37
C THR A 18 -10.15 18.27 -17.32
N LEU A 19 -9.68 17.18 -16.73
CA LEU A 19 -10.41 15.91 -16.63
C LEU A 19 -10.38 15.37 -15.19
N PRO A 20 -11.16 15.99 -14.27
CA PRO A 20 -11.13 15.63 -12.85
C PRO A 20 -11.78 14.29 -12.54
N THR A 21 -12.75 13.84 -13.35
CA THR A 21 -13.42 12.54 -13.22
C THR A 21 -13.66 11.90 -14.58
N VAL A 22 -13.81 10.58 -14.63
CA VAL A 22 -14.08 9.86 -15.89
C VAL A 22 -15.40 10.26 -16.54
N GLU A 23 -16.40 10.66 -15.76
CA GLU A 23 -17.68 11.13 -16.27
C GLU A 23 -17.55 12.43 -17.09
N HIS A 24 -16.51 13.24 -16.86
CA HIS A 24 -16.24 14.44 -17.67
C HIS A 24 -15.91 14.11 -19.12
N LEU A 25 -15.46 12.89 -19.43
CA LEU A 25 -15.29 12.44 -20.83
C LEU A 25 -16.58 12.50 -21.64
N LYS A 26 -17.74 12.42 -21.00
CA LYS A 26 -19.05 12.50 -21.66
C LYS A 26 -19.48 13.95 -22.01
N LYS A 27 -18.76 14.95 -21.48
CA LYS A 27 -19.08 16.35 -21.80
C LYS A 27 -18.81 16.63 -23.28
N PRO A 28 -19.76 17.32 -23.97
CA PRO A 28 -19.63 17.61 -25.42
C PRO A 28 -18.33 18.35 -25.78
N GLU A 29 -17.87 19.26 -24.94
CA GLU A 29 -16.63 20.03 -25.11
C GLU A 29 -15.39 19.14 -25.12
N ILE A 30 -15.35 18.17 -24.21
CA ILE A 30 -14.25 17.20 -24.12
C ILE A 30 -14.25 16.28 -25.33
N GLN A 31 -15.43 15.73 -25.69
CA GLN A 31 -15.56 14.90 -26.88
C GLN A 31 -15.18 15.67 -28.19
N ALA A 32 -15.58 16.91 -28.33
CA ALA A 32 -15.17 17.73 -29.43
C ALA A 32 -13.66 17.96 -29.53
N THR A 33 -13.00 18.12 -28.37
CA THR A 33 -11.53 18.23 -28.31
C THR A 33 -10.85 16.92 -28.73
N ILE A 34 -11.40 15.76 -28.33
CA ILE A 34 -10.88 14.45 -28.73
C ILE A 34 -11.12 14.22 -30.24
N VAL A 35 -12.29 14.56 -30.76
CA VAL A 35 -12.61 14.45 -32.18
C VAL A 35 -11.62 15.27 -33.02
N LYS A 36 -11.39 16.53 -32.64
CA LYS A 36 -10.42 17.40 -33.32
C LYS A 36 -9.01 16.80 -33.30
N ALA A 37 -8.54 16.27 -32.17
CA ALA A 37 -7.24 15.62 -32.07
C ALA A 37 -7.13 14.38 -32.97
N VAL A 38 -8.22 13.61 -33.11
CA VAL A 38 -8.27 12.43 -33.99
C VAL A 38 -8.22 12.87 -35.48
N GLU A 39 -8.92 13.97 -35.84
CA GLU A 39 -8.90 14.55 -37.18
C GLU A 39 -7.50 15.04 -37.57
N GLU A 40 -6.84 15.79 -36.68
CA GLU A 40 -5.51 16.37 -36.90
C GLU A 40 -4.40 15.31 -36.99
N GLN A 41 -4.49 14.22 -36.22
CA GLN A 41 -3.47 13.17 -36.19
C GLN A 41 -3.76 12.01 -37.16
N ARG A 42 -4.91 12.05 -37.83
CA ARG A 42 -5.21 11.10 -38.89
C ARG A 42 -4.28 11.37 -40.07
N ALA A 43 -3.26 10.49 -40.23
CA ALA A 43 -2.43 10.56 -41.42
C ALA A 43 -3.33 10.42 -42.67
N PRO A 44 -3.10 11.20 -43.73
CA PRO A 44 -3.78 11.00 -45.00
C PRO A 44 -3.29 9.68 -45.61
N THR A 45 -3.91 8.59 -45.22
CA THR A 45 -3.58 7.24 -45.72
C THR A 45 -4.65 6.86 -46.75
N GLN A 46 -4.22 6.71 -47.97
CA GLN A 46 -4.94 6.34 -49.19
C GLN A 46 -5.63 7.52 -49.89
N LEU A 47 -5.26 7.64 -51.16
CA LEU A 47 -6.04 8.32 -52.16
C LEU A 47 -7.52 7.94 -51.97
N GLU A 48 -8.34 8.85 -51.47
CA GLU A 48 -9.78 8.72 -51.42
C GLU A 48 -10.21 8.62 -52.89
N LEU A 49 -10.46 7.43 -53.36
CA LEU A 49 -11.19 7.23 -54.63
C LEU A 49 -12.59 7.79 -54.38
N GLU A 50 -12.88 8.93 -54.99
CA GLU A 50 -14.19 9.54 -54.93
C GLU A 50 -15.25 8.51 -55.31
N GLY A 51 -16.14 8.19 -54.33
CA GLY A 51 -17.31 7.35 -54.52
C GLY A 51 -17.25 5.93 -54.01
N VAL A 52 -16.17 5.47 -53.32
CA VAL A 52 -16.03 4.05 -52.93
C VAL A 52 -16.01 3.82 -51.41
N THR A 53 -15.79 4.80 -50.55
CA THR A 53 -15.78 4.60 -49.10
C THR A 53 -16.62 5.62 -48.36
N GLU A 54 -17.58 5.19 -47.54
CA GLU A 54 -18.23 6.01 -46.52
C GLU A 54 -17.15 6.62 -45.61
N LYS A 55 -17.16 7.97 -45.48
CA LYS A 55 -16.26 8.62 -44.51
C LYS A 55 -16.58 8.06 -43.11
N PRO A 56 -15.60 7.55 -42.40
CA PRO A 56 -15.84 7.01 -41.05
C PRO A 56 -16.32 8.16 -40.14
N ASP A 57 -17.39 7.91 -39.42
CA ASP A 57 -17.91 8.84 -38.40
C ASP A 57 -16.98 8.87 -37.19
N ILE A 58 -16.08 9.87 -37.17
CA ILE A 58 -15.08 10.07 -36.12
C ILE A 58 -15.79 10.32 -34.77
N ALA A 59 -16.89 11.07 -34.78
CA ALA A 59 -17.65 11.37 -33.58
C ALA A 59 -18.25 10.11 -32.98
N ALA A 60 -18.79 9.19 -33.77
CA ALA A 60 -19.30 7.91 -33.32
C ALA A 60 -18.18 7.02 -32.74
N VAL A 61 -16.98 7.00 -33.36
CA VAL A 61 -15.82 6.27 -32.84
C VAL A 61 -15.36 6.82 -31.50
N VAL A 62 -15.30 8.15 -31.35
CA VAL A 62 -14.92 8.81 -30.10
C VAL A 62 -15.95 8.53 -29.01
N ALA A 63 -17.25 8.70 -29.30
CA ALA A 63 -18.32 8.40 -28.36
C ALA A 63 -18.26 6.96 -27.86
N LYS A 64 -18.11 5.99 -28.76
CA LYS A 64 -17.95 4.58 -28.38
C LYS A 64 -16.68 4.31 -27.56
N THR A 65 -15.58 4.99 -27.86
CA THR A 65 -14.34 4.87 -27.09
C THR A 65 -14.54 5.41 -25.68
N VAL A 66 -15.16 6.59 -25.53
CA VAL A 66 -15.52 7.19 -24.24
C VAL A 66 -16.42 6.29 -23.42
N ASP A 67 -17.45 5.70 -24.04
CA ASP A 67 -18.34 4.77 -23.33
C ASP A 67 -17.60 3.55 -22.81
N LEU A 68 -16.73 2.95 -23.62
CA LEU A 68 -15.91 1.81 -23.21
C LEU A 68 -14.98 2.17 -22.06
N VAL A 69 -14.30 3.31 -22.13
CA VAL A 69 -13.42 3.81 -21.06
C VAL A 69 -14.23 3.99 -19.77
N THR A 70 -15.37 4.68 -19.84
CA THR A 70 -16.21 4.93 -18.67
C THR A 70 -16.74 3.65 -18.05
N GLN A 71 -17.08 2.64 -18.84
CA GLN A 71 -17.54 1.34 -18.36
C GLN A 71 -16.42 0.51 -17.71
N GLN A 72 -15.18 0.66 -18.17
CA GLN A 72 -14.02 -0.13 -17.75
C GLN A 72 -13.16 0.56 -16.69
N THR A 73 -13.52 1.76 -16.23
CA THR A 73 -12.75 2.55 -15.28
C THR A 73 -13.59 2.93 -14.06
N ILE A 74 -12.98 2.94 -12.88
CA ILE A 74 -13.50 3.58 -11.67
C ILE A 74 -12.65 4.83 -11.41
N ASP A 75 -13.29 5.95 -11.04
CA ASP A 75 -12.57 7.17 -10.69
C ASP A 75 -11.72 6.96 -9.44
N ILE A 76 -10.40 6.90 -9.61
CA ILE A 76 -9.42 6.79 -8.55
C ILE A 76 -8.51 8.00 -8.62
N PRO A 77 -8.80 9.11 -7.90
CA PRO A 77 -7.95 10.29 -7.95
C PRO A 77 -6.58 9.98 -7.37
N ARG A 78 -5.53 10.43 -8.05
CA ARG A 78 -4.16 10.26 -7.56
C ARG A 78 -3.84 11.37 -6.57
N ILE A 79 -3.96 11.05 -5.30
CA ILE A 79 -3.78 11.98 -4.18
C ILE A 79 -2.40 11.79 -3.58
N LEU A 80 -1.64 12.87 -3.47
CA LEU A 80 -0.38 12.94 -2.76
C LEU A 80 -0.59 13.79 -1.52
N VAL A 81 -0.26 13.24 -0.37
CA VAL A 81 -0.22 13.97 0.90
C VAL A 81 1.24 14.24 1.19
N VAL A 82 1.65 15.51 1.08
CA VAL A 82 3.03 15.94 1.32
C VAL A 82 3.09 16.77 2.60
N PRO A 83 4.10 16.58 3.46
CA PRO A 83 4.27 17.41 4.65
C PRO A 83 4.58 18.85 4.24
N LYS A 84 4.04 19.81 5.02
CA LYS A 84 4.39 21.23 4.91
C LYS A 84 5.54 21.53 5.88
N GLY A 85 6.68 22.00 5.37
CA GLY A 85 7.82 22.37 6.20
C GLY A 85 8.68 21.17 6.63
N GLU A 86 9.53 21.41 7.63
CA GLU A 86 10.36 20.38 8.22
C GLU A 86 9.52 19.37 9.02
N VAL A 87 9.78 18.10 8.77
CA VAL A 87 9.23 17.01 9.57
C VAL A 87 10.20 16.74 10.70
N LYS A 88 9.74 16.88 11.94
CA LYS A 88 10.49 16.44 13.11
C LYS A 88 10.08 15.02 13.47
N SER A 89 11.04 14.17 13.72
CA SER A 89 10.81 12.80 14.14
C SER A 89 11.76 12.42 15.26
N GLY A 90 11.43 11.38 16.00
CA GLY A 90 12.26 10.88 17.08
C GLY A 90 11.62 9.72 17.81
N PHE A 91 12.16 9.40 18.98
CA PHE A 91 11.65 8.32 19.83
C PHE A 91 11.30 8.86 21.21
N LYS A 92 10.16 8.40 21.76
CA LYS A 92 9.77 8.73 23.12
C LYS A 92 10.56 7.84 24.10
N PRO A 93 10.97 8.34 25.27
CA PRO A 93 11.59 7.52 26.33
C PRO A 93 10.67 6.36 26.73
N PHE A 94 11.26 5.17 26.95
CA PHE A 94 10.54 3.98 27.39
C PHE A 94 11.46 3.02 28.13
N THR A 95 10.88 1.97 28.74
CA THR A 95 11.63 0.92 29.40
C THR A 95 11.65 -0.33 28.52
N LEU A 96 12.83 -0.91 28.30
CA LEU A 96 13.02 -2.13 27.51
C LEU A 96 12.40 -3.36 28.20
N THR A 97 11.77 -4.18 27.39
CA THR A 97 11.37 -5.56 27.80
C THR A 97 12.50 -6.51 27.45
N LEU A 98 13.29 -6.93 28.45
CA LEU A 98 14.53 -7.69 28.24
C LEU A 98 14.43 -9.18 28.61
N ASP A 99 13.25 -9.69 28.99
CA ASP A 99 13.04 -11.05 29.48
C ASP A 99 13.49 -12.15 28.50
N THR A 100 13.40 -11.87 27.22
CA THR A 100 13.78 -12.80 26.14
C THR A 100 15.22 -12.60 25.66
N LEU A 101 15.89 -11.52 26.06
CA LEU A 101 17.26 -11.21 25.66
C LEU A 101 18.24 -11.92 26.61
N LYS A 102 18.57 -13.17 26.31
CA LYS A 102 19.48 -13.97 27.14
C LYS A 102 20.58 -14.59 26.30
N TYR A 103 21.81 -14.13 26.53
CA TYR A 103 23.01 -14.71 25.94
C TYR A 103 23.85 -15.34 27.04
N PRO A 104 24.37 -16.57 26.83
CA PRO A 104 25.33 -17.22 27.78
C PRO A 104 26.68 -16.53 27.72
N ALA A 105 27.53 -16.74 28.70
CA ALA A 105 28.93 -16.32 28.66
C ALA A 105 29.62 -16.86 27.40
N VAL A 106 30.39 -16.01 26.75
CA VAL A 106 31.11 -16.37 25.50
C VAL A 106 32.35 -17.18 25.87
N SER A 107 32.51 -18.41 25.31
CA SER A 107 33.71 -19.21 25.50
C SER A 107 34.95 -18.57 24.91
N ASP A 108 36.13 -18.88 25.46
CA ASP A 108 37.39 -18.30 24.93
C ASP A 108 37.65 -18.70 23.48
N GLU A 109 37.25 -19.90 23.06
CA GLU A 109 37.35 -20.35 21.67
C GLU A 109 36.46 -19.56 20.73
N LEU A 110 35.20 -19.31 21.11
CA LEU A 110 34.27 -18.50 20.33
C LEU A 110 34.74 -17.03 20.28
N TRP A 111 35.29 -16.54 21.39
CA TRP A 111 35.88 -15.20 21.44
C TRP A 111 37.06 -15.02 20.50
N ILE A 112 37.99 -16.00 20.46
CA ILE A 112 39.11 -15.99 19.54
C ILE A 112 38.65 -16.02 18.07
N GLN A 113 37.62 -16.83 17.78
CA GLN A 113 37.02 -16.92 16.45
C GLN A 113 36.38 -15.59 16.06
N HIS A 114 35.64 -14.97 16.96
CA HIS A 114 35.02 -13.65 16.74
C HIS A 114 36.08 -12.58 16.46
N LEU A 115 37.15 -12.49 17.26
CA LEU A 115 38.23 -11.56 17.05
C LEU A 115 38.89 -11.72 15.68
N ARG A 116 39.09 -12.96 15.21
CA ARG A 116 39.64 -13.24 13.87
C ARG A 116 38.69 -12.79 12.75
N THR A 117 37.42 -13.08 12.88
CA THR A 117 36.39 -12.71 11.89
C THR A 117 36.22 -11.20 11.85
N ASN A 118 36.16 -10.55 13.01
CA ASN A 118 36.00 -9.11 13.12
C ASN A 118 37.25 -8.33 12.64
N GLN A 119 38.45 -8.88 12.82
CA GLN A 119 39.67 -8.30 12.23
C GLN A 119 39.64 -8.32 10.70
N LEU A 120 39.08 -9.37 10.09
CA LEU A 120 38.91 -9.43 8.64
C LEU A 120 37.85 -8.42 8.14
N GLU A 121 36.72 -8.25 8.85
CA GLU A 121 35.72 -7.22 8.55
C GLU A 121 36.26 -5.80 8.75
N VAL A 122 37.07 -5.59 9.78
CA VAL A 122 37.73 -4.33 10.11
C VAL A 122 38.70 -3.91 9.00
N PHE A 123 39.48 -4.82 8.42
CA PHE A 123 40.32 -4.52 7.27
C PHE A 123 39.52 -4.14 6.03
N ALA A 124 38.30 -4.72 5.86
CA ALA A 124 37.43 -4.41 4.74
C ALA A 124 36.66 -3.07 4.91
N LEU A 125 36.37 -2.65 6.14
CA LEU A 125 35.53 -1.47 6.45
C LEU A 125 36.32 -0.28 7.02
N GLY A 126 37.64 -0.41 7.27
CA GLY A 126 38.49 0.67 7.79
C GLY A 126 38.19 1.10 9.25
N ARG A 127 37.43 0.32 10.00
CA ARG A 127 37.15 0.57 11.42
C ARG A 127 38.01 -0.35 12.30
N GLY A 128 39.01 0.22 13.00
CA GLY A 128 39.87 -0.49 13.93
C GLY A 128 39.13 -1.00 15.14
N GLY A 129 39.35 -2.24 15.54
CA GLY A 129 38.73 -2.87 16.72
C GLY A 129 39.25 -2.27 18.03
N ILE A 130 38.86 -1.04 18.36
CA ILE A 130 39.12 -0.41 19.64
C ILE A 130 38.16 -0.99 20.66
N GLU A 131 38.70 -1.38 21.82
CA GLU A 131 37.89 -1.78 22.95
C GLU A 131 37.19 -0.56 23.53
N GLU A 132 35.85 -0.61 23.63
CA GLU A 132 35.08 0.52 24.13
C GLU A 132 35.36 0.70 25.65
N ALA A 133 35.51 1.97 26.07
CA ALA A 133 35.78 2.29 27.45
C ALA A 133 34.60 1.97 28.38
N ARG A 134 33.40 2.16 27.90
CA ARG A 134 32.16 1.89 28.62
C ARG A 134 31.40 0.73 27.96
N LEU A 135 30.71 -0.09 28.74
CA LEU A 135 29.89 -1.18 28.23
C LEU A 135 28.73 -0.68 27.38
N GLU A 136 28.17 0.46 27.76
CA GLU A 136 27.06 1.09 27.02
C GLU A 136 27.46 1.49 25.60
N ASP A 137 28.73 1.85 25.37
CA ASP A 137 29.21 2.32 24.07
C ASP A 137 29.10 1.22 22.99
N TYR A 138 29.20 -0.07 23.35
CA TYR A 138 28.95 -1.17 22.41
C TYR A 138 27.51 -1.18 21.92
N VAL A 139 26.55 -0.92 22.81
CA VAL A 139 25.11 -0.88 22.45
C VAL A 139 24.81 0.36 21.62
N VAL A 140 25.27 1.52 22.07
CA VAL A 140 25.06 2.81 21.39
C VAL A 140 25.65 2.78 19.98
N SER A 141 26.89 2.29 19.80
CA SER A 141 27.52 2.22 18.48
C SER A 141 26.76 1.28 17.52
N GLY A 142 26.15 0.20 18.04
CA GLY A 142 25.29 -0.67 17.23
C GLY A 142 23.95 -0.05 16.85
N LEU A 143 23.41 0.83 17.71
CA LEU A 143 22.15 1.53 17.44
C LEU A 143 22.31 2.67 16.44
N VAL A 144 23.42 3.38 16.48
CA VAL A 144 23.71 4.50 15.55
C VAL A 144 23.89 4.03 14.09
N ASP A 145 24.10 2.73 13.86
CA ASP A 145 24.17 2.16 12.50
C ASP A 145 22.80 2.11 11.79
N PHE A 146 21.68 2.38 12.48
CA PHE A 146 20.36 2.47 11.85
C PHE A 146 20.10 3.86 11.27
N ASP A 147 19.57 3.91 10.04
CA ASP A 147 19.37 5.15 9.28
C ASP A 147 18.37 6.14 9.92
N ASP A 148 17.48 5.65 10.78
CA ASP A 148 16.45 6.43 11.48
C ASP A 148 16.90 6.94 12.86
N ILE A 149 18.13 6.63 13.27
CA ILE A 149 18.71 7.06 14.54
C ILE A 149 19.81 8.11 14.31
N SER A 150 19.55 9.35 14.79
CA SER A 150 20.53 10.41 14.88
C SER A 150 21.14 10.41 16.28
N TYR A 151 22.48 10.30 16.39
CA TYR A 151 23.15 10.37 17.68
C TYR A 151 22.93 11.72 18.37
N ASP A 152 23.02 12.81 17.60
CA ASP A 152 22.90 14.16 18.14
C ASP A 152 21.50 14.43 18.75
N ASP A 153 20.46 13.84 18.19
CA ASP A 153 19.09 14.05 18.63
C ASP A 153 18.65 13.05 19.72
N HIS A 154 19.29 11.87 19.80
CA HIS A 154 18.83 10.75 20.60
C HIS A 154 19.82 10.28 21.68
N ALA A 155 20.99 10.94 21.85
CA ALA A 155 22.07 10.45 22.72
C ALA A 155 21.58 10.06 24.13
N ASP A 156 20.78 10.89 24.78
CA ASP A 156 20.28 10.62 26.13
C ASP A 156 19.42 9.34 26.19
N LEU A 157 18.53 9.15 25.21
CA LEU A 157 17.70 7.94 25.11
C LEU A 157 18.57 6.70 24.80
N LEU A 158 19.53 6.82 23.88
CA LEU A 158 20.40 5.69 23.51
C LEU A 158 21.22 5.21 24.70
N TYR A 159 21.76 6.13 25.51
CA TYR A 159 22.50 5.77 26.72
C TYR A 159 21.58 5.23 27.83
N ASP A 160 20.35 5.70 27.93
CA ASP A 160 19.37 5.13 28.88
C ASP A 160 19.03 3.67 28.51
N LEU A 161 18.73 3.39 27.24
CA LEU A 161 18.44 2.03 26.77
C LEU A 161 19.67 1.12 26.84
N ALA A 162 20.87 1.66 26.56
CA ALA A 162 22.12 0.93 26.72
C ALA A 162 22.38 0.56 28.19
N ALA A 163 22.17 1.51 29.11
CA ALA A 163 22.31 1.23 30.55
C ALA A 163 21.35 0.15 31.04
N GLN A 164 20.07 0.17 30.61
CA GLN A 164 19.11 -0.89 30.92
C GLN A 164 19.60 -2.25 30.44
N THR A 165 20.15 -2.30 29.21
CA THR A 165 20.69 -3.53 28.60
C THR A 165 21.93 -4.04 29.33
N VAL A 166 22.86 -3.15 29.67
CA VAL A 166 24.07 -3.49 30.43
C VAL A 166 23.70 -4.04 31.81
N LEU A 167 22.80 -3.35 32.52
CA LEU A 167 22.33 -3.81 33.85
C LEU A 167 21.65 -5.17 33.76
N HIS A 168 20.89 -5.44 32.72
CA HIS A 168 20.28 -6.74 32.48
C HIS A 168 21.33 -7.85 32.37
N PHE A 169 22.38 -7.67 31.57
CA PHE A 169 23.45 -8.66 31.46
C PHE A 169 24.26 -8.81 32.75
N LEU A 170 24.61 -7.72 33.45
CA LEU A 170 25.30 -7.74 34.72
C LEU A 170 24.48 -8.38 35.85
N SER A 171 23.18 -8.57 35.69
CA SER A 171 22.34 -9.28 36.66
C SER A 171 22.66 -10.77 36.74
N TYR A 172 23.32 -11.36 35.74
CA TYR A 172 23.66 -12.79 35.69
C TYR A 172 25.03 -13.13 35.09
N LEU A 173 25.77 -12.13 34.54
CA LEU A 173 27.15 -12.28 34.03
C LEU A 173 28.09 -11.34 34.77
N PHE A 174 29.39 -11.74 34.83
CA PHE A 174 30.44 -10.84 35.30
C PHE A 174 30.75 -9.76 34.22
N GLU A 175 31.39 -8.67 34.61
CA GLU A 175 31.69 -7.54 33.72
C GLU A 175 32.46 -7.96 32.46
N ASP A 176 33.51 -8.77 32.59
CA ASP A 176 34.31 -9.26 31.46
C ASP A 176 33.51 -10.14 30.51
N GLU A 177 32.60 -10.97 31.06
CA GLU A 177 31.68 -11.78 30.25
C GLU A 177 30.65 -10.93 29.55
N THR A 178 30.10 -9.93 30.21
CA THR A 178 29.19 -8.97 29.65
C THR A 178 29.84 -8.21 28.47
N ARG A 179 31.07 -7.77 28.62
CA ARG A 179 31.85 -7.11 27.56
C ARG A 179 32.00 -8.00 26.33
N LYS A 180 32.34 -9.28 26.52
CA LYS A 180 32.44 -10.25 25.42
C LYS A 180 31.07 -10.47 24.73
N VAL A 181 30.00 -10.59 25.49
CA VAL A 181 28.63 -10.76 24.96
C VAL A 181 28.21 -9.53 24.15
N LEU A 182 28.33 -8.34 24.70
CA LEU A 182 27.98 -7.09 24.02
C LEU A 182 28.73 -6.91 22.70
N ARG A 183 30.00 -7.29 22.65
CA ARG A 183 30.81 -7.22 21.45
C ARG A 183 30.46 -8.31 20.43
N CYS A 184 30.28 -9.56 20.85
CA CYS A 184 29.97 -10.68 19.97
C CYS A 184 28.57 -10.55 19.33
N TYR A 185 27.59 -10.09 20.10
CA TYR A 185 26.19 -10.04 19.70
C TYR A 185 25.67 -8.61 19.49
N GLN A 186 26.60 -7.64 19.30
CA GLN A 186 26.28 -6.22 19.17
C GLN A 186 25.13 -5.94 18.21
N ARG A 187 25.18 -6.50 17.01
CA ARG A 187 24.17 -6.27 15.95
C ARG A 187 22.81 -6.87 16.31
N ASP A 188 22.78 -8.03 16.94
CA ASP A 188 21.53 -8.70 17.32
C ASP A 188 20.88 -7.99 18.49
N ILE A 189 21.69 -7.55 19.47
CA ILE A 189 21.24 -6.73 20.60
C ILE A 189 20.69 -5.39 20.10
N ALA A 190 21.41 -4.73 19.21
CA ALA A 190 20.96 -3.47 18.61
C ALA A 190 19.64 -3.63 17.83
N ARG A 191 19.48 -4.68 17.03
CA ARG A 191 18.21 -5.00 16.33
C ARG A 191 17.07 -5.23 17.31
N PHE A 192 17.34 -5.94 18.40
CA PHE A 192 16.33 -6.22 19.43
C PHE A 192 15.84 -4.94 20.11
N ILE A 193 16.74 -4.01 20.43
CA ILE A 193 16.42 -2.72 21.02
C ILE A 193 15.69 -1.83 19.99
N HIS A 194 16.23 -1.76 18.77
CA HIS A 194 15.65 -0.96 17.70
C HIS A 194 14.22 -1.39 17.36
N ALA A 195 13.92 -2.69 17.35
CA ALA A 195 12.56 -3.18 17.17
C ALA A 195 11.57 -2.62 18.21
N GLN A 196 11.99 -2.51 19.48
CA GLN A 196 11.17 -1.89 20.51
C GLN A 196 11.09 -0.36 20.38
N MET A 197 12.19 0.30 19.95
CA MET A 197 12.18 1.74 19.67
C MET A 197 11.13 2.11 18.62
N GLN A 198 10.89 1.26 17.61
CA GLN A 198 9.89 1.51 16.56
C GLN A 198 8.46 1.68 17.12
N GLU A 199 8.13 1.05 18.22
CA GLU A 199 6.82 1.19 18.90
C GLU A 199 6.66 2.58 19.56
N HIS A 200 7.79 3.25 19.83
CA HIS A 200 7.87 4.56 20.48
C HIS A 200 8.26 5.69 19.54
N TYR A 201 8.33 5.41 18.24
CA TYR A 201 8.62 6.40 17.22
C TYR A 201 7.48 7.42 17.11
N TRP A 202 7.84 8.69 16.93
CA TRP A 202 6.91 9.78 16.67
C TRP A 202 7.42 10.64 15.52
N GLU A 203 6.49 11.26 14.83
CA GLU A 203 6.75 12.20 13.77
C GLU A 203 5.75 13.37 13.91
N ASP A 204 6.24 14.57 13.87
CA ASP A 204 5.46 15.80 13.90
C ASP A 204 5.78 16.63 12.65
N ALA A 205 4.79 16.81 11.81
CA ALA A 205 4.86 17.68 10.67
C ALA A 205 4.03 18.94 10.95
N ALA A 206 4.56 20.11 10.61
CA ALA A 206 3.87 21.40 10.79
C ALA A 206 2.49 21.45 10.08
N GLY A 207 2.18 20.47 9.26
CA GLY A 207 0.93 20.26 8.56
C GLY A 207 1.14 19.43 7.32
N TYR A 208 0.04 19.07 6.66
CA TYR A 208 0.08 18.32 5.40
C TYR A 208 -0.65 19.12 4.31
N GLU A 209 -0.12 19.05 3.10
CA GLU A 209 -0.77 19.58 1.90
C GLU A 209 -1.22 18.41 1.02
N VAL A 210 -2.47 18.47 0.60
CA VAL A 210 -3.05 17.48 -0.31
C VAL A 210 -2.92 18.00 -1.74
N LYS A 211 -2.20 17.25 -2.59
CA LYS A 211 -2.05 17.55 -4.01
C LYS A 211 -2.68 16.44 -4.83
N VAL A 212 -3.60 16.80 -5.72
CA VAL A 212 -4.14 15.87 -6.70
C VAL A 212 -3.31 15.98 -7.97
N SER A 213 -2.63 14.88 -8.35
CA SER A 213 -1.74 14.85 -9.52
C SER A 213 -2.40 14.30 -10.78
N LYS A 214 -3.51 13.57 -10.65
CA LYS A 214 -4.33 13.06 -11.75
C LYS A 214 -5.80 13.12 -11.38
N GLY A 215 -6.67 13.36 -12.35
CA GLY A 215 -8.12 13.36 -12.18
C GLY A 215 -8.65 11.96 -11.81
N PHE A 216 -8.17 10.95 -12.52
CA PHE A 216 -8.43 9.54 -12.23
C PHE A 216 -7.25 8.67 -12.68
N THR A 217 -7.19 7.44 -12.23
CA THR A 217 -6.11 6.51 -12.52
C THR A 217 -6.62 5.32 -13.32
N GLU A 218 -5.92 5.01 -14.40
CA GLU A 218 -6.17 3.79 -15.18
C GLU A 218 -5.89 2.54 -14.35
N LEU A 219 -6.72 1.51 -14.52
CA LEU A 219 -6.55 0.25 -13.80
C LEU A 219 -5.32 -0.50 -14.30
N LYS A 220 -4.48 -0.93 -13.37
CA LYS A 220 -3.32 -1.78 -13.65
C LYS A 220 -3.79 -3.18 -13.98
N THR A 221 -3.19 -3.78 -15.00
CA THR A 221 -3.43 -5.19 -15.34
C THR A 221 -2.90 -6.10 -14.23
N SER A 222 -3.70 -7.11 -13.88
CA SER A 222 -3.30 -8.15 -12.94
C SER A 222 -2.49 -9.23 -13.69
N ALA A 223 -1.43 -9.76 -13.06
CA ALA A 223 -0.54 -10.74 -13.67
C ALA A 223 -1.24 -12.01 -14.15
N TYR A 224 -2.33 -12.43 -13.49
CA TYR A 224 -3.09 -13.62 -13.86
C TYR A 224 -4.13 -13.40 -14.97
N THR A 225 -4.35 -12.18 -15.45
CA THR A 225 -5.18 -11.94 -16.64
C THR A 225 -4.53 -12.42 -17.91
N TYR A 226 -3.22 -12.64 -17.91
CA TYR A 226 -2.46 -13.12 -19.07
C TYR A 226 -2.21 -14.64 -19.09
N SER A 227 -2.43 -15.34 -17.98
CA SER A 227 -2.05 -16.75 -17.83
C SER A 227 -3.21 -17.74 -17.85
N VAL A 228 -4.40 -17.34 -18.31
CA VAL A 228 -5.59 -18.20 -18.31
C VAL A 228 -5.49 -19.24 -19.43
N GLN A 229 -4.75 -20.32 -19.17
CA GLN A 229 -4.79 -21.54 -19.98
C GLN A 229 -5.75 -22.58 -19.39
N GLU A 230 -6.11 -22.46 -18.10
CA GLU A 230 -7.06 -23.34 -17.43
C GLU A 230 -8.41 -22.64 -17.25
N PRO A 231 -9.54 -23.37 -17.38
CA PRO A 231 -10.85 -22.77 -17.15
C PRO A 231 -10.97 -22.29 -15.70
N ALA A 232 -11.32 -21.03 -15.53
CA ALA A 232 -11.57 -20.47 -14.20
C ALA A 232 -12.78 -21.11 -13.55
N ALA A 233 -12.71 -21.34 -12.23
CA ALA A 233 -13.84 -21.84 -11.44
C ALA A 233 -14.97 -20.78 -11.38
N ASP A 234 -16.21 -21.22 -11.25
CA ASP A 234 -17.32 -20.31 -11.03
C ASP A 234 -17.23 -19.71 -9.62
N TYR A 235 -17.16 -18.39 -9.53
CA TYR A 235 -17.07 -17.66 -8.26
C TYR A 235 -18.27 -17.92 -7.30
N ARG A 236 -19.41 -18.36 -7.82
CA ARG A 236 -20.62 -18.69 -7.03
C ARG A 236 -20.49 -20.01 -6.29
N VAL A 237 -19.57 -20.86 -6.71
CA VAL A 237 -19.38 -22.19 -6.16
C VAL A 237 -18.13 -22.18 -5.27
N ALA A 238 -18.32 -22.55 -3.99
CA ALA A 238 -17.18 -22.71 -3.11
C ALA A 238 -16.37 -23.95 -3.50
N PRO A 239 -15.05 -23.88 -3.60
CA PRO A 239 -14.22 -25.05 -3.85
C PRO A 239 -14.30 -26.04 -2.68
N ALA A 240 -14.10 -27.33 -2.97
CA ALA A 240 -14.14 -28.38 -1.96
C ALA A 240 -13.09 -28.15 -0.84
N GLU A 241 -11.92 -27.65 -1.21
CA GLU A 241 -10.83 -27.34 -0.27
C GLU A 241 -10.71 -25.82 -0.05
N LYS A 242 -11.45 -25.30 0.90
CA LYS A 242 -11.45 -23.85 1.24
C LYS A 242 -10.11 -23.35 1.80
N SER A 243 -9.29 -24.21 2.38
CA SER A 243 -7.93 -23.88 2.85
C SER A 243 -6.97 -23.53 1.71
N ASN A 244 -7.26 -23.96 0.50
CA ASN A 244 -6.46 -23.71 -0.70
C ASN A 244 -7.05 -22.64 -1.63
N MET A 245 -7.91 -21.75 -1.10
CA MET A 245 -8.64 -20.73 -1.88
C MET A 245 -7.74 -19.95 -2.83
N ALA A 246 -6.57 -19.50 -2.38
CA ALA A 246 -5.60 -18.73 -3.16
C ALA A 246 -5.02 -19.46 -4.37
N LYS A 247 -5.21 -20.78 -4.50
CA LYS A 247 -4.76 -21.56 -5.67
C LYS A 247 -5.73 -21.51 -6.83
N TYR A 248 -6.99 -21.16 -6.58
CA TYR A 248 -8.02 -21.14 -7.61
C TYR A 248 -8.10 -19.80 -8.31
N LEU A 249 -8.30 -19.84 -9.63
CA LEU A 249 -8.77 -18.69 -10.40
C LEU A 249 -10.29 -18.79 -10.53
N PHE A 250 -10.95 -17.68 -10.26
CA PHE A 250 -12.40 -17.55 -10.39
C PHE A 250 -12.74 -16.63 -11.54
N GLY A 251 -13.81 -16.97 -12.26
CA GLY A 251 -14.31 -16.22 -13.41
C GLY A 251 -15.81 -16.26 -13.51
N GLY A 252 -16.34 -15.78 -14.64
CA GLY A 252 -17.77 -15.69 -14.89
C GLY A 252 -18.41 -14.39 -14.37
N PHE A 253 -17.58 -13.42 -14.00
CA PHE A 253 -18.01 -12.09 -13.55
C PHE A 253 -18.63 -11.28 -14.68
N LYS A 254 -19.61 -10.45 -14.33
CA LYS A 254 -20.27 -9.49 -15.24
C LYS A 254 -19.97 -8.04 -14.87
N ARG A 255 -19.69 -7.78 -13.60
CA ARG A 255 -19.48 -6.44 -13.04
C ARG A 255 -18.06 -6.23 -12.54
N CYS A 256 -17.28 -7.29 -12.43
CA CYS A 256 -15.85 -7.17 -12.16
C CYS A 256 -15.14 -6.59 -13.37
N LEU A 257 -14.25 -5.62 -13.15
CA LEU A 257 -13.45 -4.99 -14.20
C LEU A 257 -12.34 -5.91 -14.76
N TYR A 258 -12.08 -7.04 -14.08
CA TYR A 258 -11.18 -8.08 -14.57
C TYR A 258 -11.94 -9.37 -14.87
N PRO A 259 -11.59 -10.09 -15.93
CA PRO A 259 -12.28 -11.32 -16.33
C PRO A 259 -12.13 -12.46 -15.31
N VAL A 260 -11.04 -12.45 -14.56
CA VAL A 260 -10.70 -13.44 -13.54
C VAL A 260 -10.13 -12.79 -12.31
N GLN A 261 -10.34 -13.42 -11.13
CA GLN A 261 -9.83 -12.97 -9.84
C GLN A 261 -9.34 -14.15 -9.00
N LYS A 262 -8.42 -13.84 -8.07
CA LYS A 262 -8.02 -14.73 -6.97
C LYS A 262 -8.59 -14.21 -5.66
N PHE A 263 -8.94 -15.14 -4.77
CA PHE A 263 -9.39 -14.84 -3.43
C PHE A 263 -8.51 -15.57 -2.42
N ASP A 264 -8.14 -14.91 -1.34
CA ASP A 264 -7.32 -15.50 -0.30
C ASP A 264 -8.17 -16.26 0.73
N SER A 265 -9.49 -16.00 0.76
CA SER A 265 -10.43 -16.62 1.68
C SER A 265 -11.83 -16.83 1.06
N ASP A 266 -12.64 -17.75 1.65
CA ASP A 266 -14.05 -17.92 1.26
C ASP A 266 -14.89 -16.67 1.61
N ALA A 267 -14.48 -15.89 2.60
CA ALA A 267 -15.11 -14.60 2.91
C ALA A 267 -14.97 -13.61 1.75
N GLU A 268 -13.79 -13.52 1.14
CA GLU A 268 -13.57 -12.68 -0.04
C GLU A 268 -14.37 -13.17 -1.25
N ARG A 269 -14.42 -14.50 -1.49
CA ARG A 269 -15.27 -15.07 -2.54
C ARG A 269 -16.75 -14.73 -2.34
N LYS A 270 -17.26 -14.87 -1.11
CA LYS A 270 -18.64 -14.49 -0.78
C LYS A 270 -18.89 -13.00 -0.94
N LEU A 271 -17.91 -12.16 -0.58
CA LEU A 271 -18.01 -10.72 -0.83
C LEU A 271 -18.09 -10.44 -2.34
N ALA A 272 -17.32 -11.13 -3.17
CA ALA A 272 -17.41 -11.00 -4.62
C ALA A 272 -18.83 -11.40 -5.15
N VAL A 273 -19.49 -12.41 -4.57
CA VAL A 273 -20.89 -12.75 -4.90
C VAL A 273 -21.84 -11.59 -4.58
N ILE A 274 -21.63 -10.93 -3.43
CA ILE A 274 -22.42 -9.76 -3.04
C ILE A 274 -22.15 -8.59 -4.01
N LEU A 275 -20.88 -8.34 -4.34
CA LEU A 275 -20.50 -7.26 -5.25
C LEU A 275 -21.03 -7.44 -6.67
N GLU A 276 -21.01 -8.68 -7.19
CA GLU A 276 -21.61 -9.01 -8.49
C GLU A 276 -23.12 -8.77 -8.54
N ARG A 277 -23.80 -8.84 -7.41
CA ARG A 277 -25.24 -8.58 -7.32
C ARG A 277 -25.56 -7.09 -7.11
N ASP A 278 -24.81 -6.42 -6.20
CA ASP A 278 -25.21 -5.12 -5.65
C ASP A 278 -24.40 -3.94 -6.19
N ALA A 279 -23.16 -4.12 -6.67
CA ALA A 279 -22.35 -3.03 -7.22
C ALA A 279 -22.67 -2.76 -8.69
N ILE A 280 -22.36 -1.56 -9.18
CA ILE A 280 -22.36 -1.24 -10.61
C ILE A 280 -21.15 -1.89 -11.27
N LYS A 281 -19.98 -1.72 -10.67
CA LYS A 281 -18.70 -2.33 -11.06
C LYS A 281 -17.80 -2.46 -9.83
N TRP A 282 -16.88 -3.41 -9.88
CA TRP A 282 -15.95 -3.67 -8.78
C TRP A 282 -14.66 -4.34 -9.28
N PHE A 283 -13.61 -4.32 -8.47
CA PHE A 283 -12.38 -5.06 -8.75
C PHE A 283 -11.55 -5.27 -7.47
N LYS A 284 -10.60 -6.20 -7.53
CA LYS A 284 -9.49 -6.29 -6.55
C LYS A 284 -8.30 -5.52 -7.11
N PRO A 285 -7.79 -4.49 -6.44
CA PRO A 285 -6.70 -3.69 -6.93
C PRO A 285 -5.40 -4.49 -7.13
N ALA A 286 -4.68 -4.23 -8.19
CA ALA A 286 -3.32 -4.72 -8.37
C ALA A 286 -2.33 -3.89 -7.54
N LYS A 287 -1.17 -4.46 -7.17
CA LYS A 287 -0.13 -3.76 -6.41
C LYS A 287 0.26 -2.43 -7.06
N GLY A 288 0.33 -1.38 -6.27
CA GLY A 288 0.64 -0.02 -6.72
C GLY A 288 -0.50 0.67 -7.48
N GLN A 289 -1.74 0.15 -7.40
CA GLN A 289 -2.93 0.83 -7.94
C GLN A 289 -3.28 2.08 -7.15
N PHE A 290 -3.14 2.01 -5.83
CA PHE A 290 -3.32 3.12 -4.91
C PHE A 290 -1.98 3.60 -4.37
N GLN A 291 -1.90 4.85 -3.99
CA GLN A 291 -0.78 5.45 -3.27
C GLN A 291 -1.26 5.86 -1.88
N ILE A 292 -1.64 4.87 -1.08
CA ILE A 292 -2.05 5.04 0.30
C ILE A 292 -0.91 4.50 1.16
N PHE A 293 -0.34 5.34 2.00
CA PHE A 293 0.74 4.94 2.88
C PHE A 293 0.26 4.97 4.33
N TYR A 294 0.61 3.93 5.08
CA TYR A 294 0.45 3.88 6.53
C TYR A 294 1.83 3.78 7.16
N ARG A 295 1.92 4.20 8.41
CA ARG A 295 3.16 4.17 9.16
C ARG A 295 3.18 2.97 10.09
N GLN A 296 4.33 2.31 10.13
CA GLN A 296 4.64 1.27 11.11
C GLN A 296 6.04 1.57 11.66
N GLY A 297 6.11 2.17 12.87
CA GLY A 297 7.36 2.75 13.35
C GLY A 297 7.83 3.90 12.43
N ALA A 298 9.09 3.88 12.04
CA ALA A 298 9.68 4.82 11.08
C ALA A 298 9.33 4.49 9.62
N ASP A 299 8.86 3.28 9.33
CA ASP A 299 8.59 2.83 7.98
C ASP A 299 7.26 3.36 7.43
N HIS A 300 7.29 3.81 6.17
CA HIS A 300 6.11 4.16 5.38
C HIS A 300 5.79 3.04 4.41
N LEU A 301 4.78 2.24 4.74
CA LEU A 301 4.38 1.08 3.96
C LEU A 301 3.16 1.40 3.09
N GLU A 302 3.14 0.89 1.85
CA GLU A 302 1.99 1.04 0.97
C GLU A 302 0.84 0.14 1.43
N TYR A 303 -0.34 0.73 1.61
CA TYR A 303 -1.59 0.01 1.83
C TYR A 303 -2.33 -0.17 0.51
N GLN A 304 -2.81 -1.37 0.29
CA GLN A 304 -3.67 -1.71 -0.82
C GLN A 304 -4.97 -2.31 -0.30
N PRO A 305 -6.15 -1.73 -0.63
CA PRO A 305 -7.43 -2.31 -0.25
C PRO A 305 -7.68 -3.64 -0.97
N ASP A 306 -8.39 -4.57 -0.31
CA ASP A 306 -8.71 -5.86 -0.90
C ASP A 306 -9.73 -5.73 -2.05
N PHE A 307 -10.72 -4.85 -1.91
CA PHE A 307 -11.75 -4.60 -2.93
C PHE A 307 -12.07 -3.13 -3.09
N VAL A 308 -12.42 -2.76 -4.30
CA VAL A 308 -13.06 -1.48 -4.64
C VAL A 308 -14.36 -1.76 -5.37
N ALA A 309 -15.44 -1.10 -4.94
CA ALA A 309 -16.76 -1.29 -5.52
C ALA A 309 -17.49 0.04 -5.69
N GLU A 310 -18.01 0.27 -6.88
CA GLU A 310 -18.82 1.45 -7.20
C GLU A 310 -20.30 1.09 -7.14
N THR A 311 -21.07 1.92 -6.44
CA THR A 311 -22.54 1.89 -6.40
C THR A 311 -23.12 3.15 -7.02
N ALA A 312 -24.43 3.30 -7.01
CA ALA A 312 -25.08 4.54 -7.43
C ALA A 312 -24.67 5.74 -6.56
N GLU A 313 -24.42 5.51 -5.27
CA GLU A 313 -24.25 6.56 -4.27
C GLU A 313 -22.81 6.87 -3.90
N ALA A 314 -21.93 5.87 -3.95
CA ALA A 314 -20.55 5.99 -3.47
C ALA A 314 -19.62 4.96 -4.10
N ILE A 315 -18.32 5.19 -3.94
CA ILE A 315 -17.25 4.23 -4.22
C ILE A 315 -16.71 3.75 -2.87
N TYR A 316 -16.64 2.45 -2.69
CA TYR A 316 -16.23 1.82 -1.43
C TYR A 316 -14.88 1.13 -1.56
N MET A 317 -13.98 1.38 -0.61
CA MET A 317 -12.87 0.50 -0.29
C MET A 317 -13.32 -0.49 0.76
N LEU A 318 -13.18 -1.78 0.48
CA LEU A 318 -13.65 -2.84 1.37
C LEU A 318 -12.48 -3.73 1.77
N GLU A 319 -12.35 -3.96 3.06
CA GLU A 319 -11.28 -4.76 3.66
C GLU A 319 -11.87 -5.87 4.52
N PRO A 320 -11.99 -7.11 4.02
CA PRO A 320 -12.35 -8.26 4.84
C PRO A 320 -11.22 -8.64 5.78
N LYS A 321 -11.49 -8.83 7.08
CA LYS A 321 -10.48 -9.28 8.06
C LYS A 321 -11.08 -10.29 9.04
N MET A 322 -10.23 -11.17 9.59
CA MET A 322 -10.65 -12.03 10.69
C MET A 322 -11.01 -11.19 11.90
N ARG A 323 -12.06 -11.58 12.63
CA ARG A 323 -12.54 -10.82 13.80
C ARG A 323 -11.43 -10.58 14.84
N LYS A 324 -10.53 -11.54 15.05
CA LYS A 324 -9.40 -11.39 15.97
C LYS A 324 -8.35 -10.35 15.55
N GLU A 325 -8.33 -9.97 14.28
CA GLU A 325 -7.39 -9.00 13.71
C GLU A 325 -7.98 -7.57 13.63
N MET A 326 -9.26 -7.41 13.99
CA MET A 326 -9.94 -6.10 13.89
C MET A 326 -9.34 -5.02 14.80
N GLU A 327 -8.70 -5.43 15.88
CA GLU A 327 -8.04 -4.55 16.88
C GLU A 327 -6.51 -4.57 16.75
N ASP A 328 -5.97 -5.25 15.74
CA ASP A 328 -4.53 -5.27 15.46
C ASP A 328 -4.04 -3.86 15.13
N PRO A 329 -2.97 -3.35 15.77
CA PRO A 329 -2.46 -1.99 15.54
C PRO A 329 -2.13 -1.71 14.07
N VAL A 330 -1.60 -2.69 13.33
CA VAL A 330 -1.29 -2.55 11.90
C VAL A 330 -2.57 -2.44 11.07
N VAL A 331 -3.60 -3.22 11.39
CA VAL A 331 -4.91 -3.14 10.72
C VAL A 331 -5.58 -1.80 10.99
N LEU A 332 -5.49 -1.29 12.22
CA LEU A 332 -6.01 0.03 12.60
C LEU A 332 -5.25 1.16 11.88
N ALA A 333 -3.92 1.10 11.79
CA ALA A 333 -3.11 2.08 11.06
C ALA A 333 -3.46 2.12 9.56
N LYS A 334 -3.68 0.95 8.94
CA LYS A 334 -4.17 0.83 7.55
C LYS A 334 -5.55 1.46 7.38
N LYS A 335 -6.48 1.14 8.29
CA LYS A 335 -7.83 1.71 8.32
C LYS A 335 -7.80 3.23 8.40
N ASP A 336 -7.03 3.81 9.32
CA ASP A 336 -6.94 5.26 9.51
C ASP A 336 -6.38 5.95 8.25
N SER A 337 -5.38 5.36 7.62
CA SER A 337 -4.80 5.87 6.38
C SER A 337 -5.77 5.77 5.20
N ALA A 338 -6.51 4.66 5.08
CA ALA A 338 -7.56 4.48 4.09
C ALA A 338 -8.71 5.48 4.27
N MET A 339 -9.18 5.68 5.51
CA MET A 339 -10.23 6.66 5.82
C MET A 339 -9.80 8.09 5.52
N ARG A 340 -8.53 8.45 5.78
CA ARG A 340 -7.96 9.75 5.44
C ARG A 340 -7.92 9.94 3.93
N TRP A 341 -7.47 8.93 3.20
CA TRP A 341 -7.44 8.95 1.74
C TRP A 341 -8.86 9.09 1.17
N CYS A 342 -9.84 8.33 1.68
CA CYS A 342 -11.24 8.41 1.25
C CYS A 342 -11.84 9.81 1.46
N ARG A 343 -11.52 10.48 2.58
CA ARG A 343 -11.93 11.88 2.82
C ARG A 343 -11.35 12.81 1.76
N ASN A 344 -10.03 12.77 1.53
CA ASN A 344 -9.37 13.61 0.55
C ASN A 344 -9.89 13.36 -0.88
N ALA A 345 -10.16 12.09 -1.23
CA ALA A 345 -10.76 11.72 -2.50
C ALA A 345 -12.20 12.25 -2.63
N SER A 346 -13.00 12.17 -1.57
CA SER A 346 -14.37 12.69 -1.53
C SER A 346 -14.40 14.21 -1.67
N ASP A 347 -13.51 14.92 -0.98
CA ASP A 347 -13.41 16.38 -1.09
C ASP A 347 -13.05 16.80 -2.52
N HIS A 348 -12.12 16.10 -3.16
CA HIS A 348 -11.79 16.34 -4.56
C HIS A 348 -12.96 16.05 -5.49
N THR A 349 -13.60 14.89 -5.36
CA THR A 349 -14.70 14.50 -6.27
C THR A 349 -15.95 15.34 -6.03
N ALA A 350 -16.23 15.81 -4.82
CA ALA A 350 -17.37 16.68 -4.51
C ALA A 350 -17.31 17.99 -5.30
N THR A 351 -16.12 18.58 -5.50
CA THR A 351 -15.95 19.81 -6.26
C THR A 351 -16.23 19.64 -7.77
N HIS A 352 -16.27 18.39 -8.23
CA HIS A 352 -16.43 18.05 -9.65
C HIS A 352 -17.65 17.17 -9.96
N GLY A 353 -18.56 17.01 -8.98
CA GLY A 353 -19.78 16.23 -9.16
C GLY A 353 -19.56 14.70 -9.21
N GLY A 354 -18.40 14.22 -8.72
CA GLY A 354 -18.09 12.81 -8.61
C GLY A 354 -18.68 12.18 -7.34
N LYS A 355 -18.56 10.84 -7.22
CA LYS A 355 -19.08 10.09 -6.08
C LYS A 355 -18.14 10.18 -4.88
N PRO A 356 -18.66 10.21 -3.65
CA PRO A 356 -17.83 10.15 -2.46
C PRO A 356 -17.19 8.77 -2.30
N TRP A 357 -15.98 8.74 -1.73
CA TRP A 357 -15.27 7.55 -1.34
C TRP A 357 -15.53 7.21 0.13
N ARG A 358 -15.72 5.94 0.42
CA ARG A 358 -15.97 5.42 1.77
C ARG A 358 -15.15 4.16 2.01
N TYR A 359 -14.80 3.93 3.26
CA TYR A 359 -14.06 2.74 3.68
C TYR A 359 -14.92 1.86 4.57
N ALA A 360 -14.77 0.53 4.46
CA ALA A 360 -15.39 -0.41 5.38
C ALA A 360 -14.46 -1.56 5.71
N LEU A 361 -14.20 -1.77 7.01
CA LEU A 361 -13.47 -2.91 7.56
C LEU A 361 -14.48 -3.95 8.03
N ILE A 362 -14.57 -5.08 7.30
CA ILE A 362 -15.67 -6.04 7.44
C ILE A 362 -15.15 -7.34 8.04
N PRO A 363 -15.66 -7.79 9.21
CA PRO A 363 -15.27 -9.08 9.77
C PRO A 363 -15.71 -10.24 8.86
N HIS A 364 -14.84 -11.24 8.66
CA HIS A 364 -15.11 -12.42 7.81
C HIS A 364 -16.42 -13.12 8.16
N ASP A 365 -16.72 -13.26 9.44
CA ASP A 365 -17.92 -13.93 9.95
C ASP A 365 -19.22 -13.13 9.72
N ALA A 366 -19.12 -11.85 9.36
CA ALA A 366 -20.28 -11.04 8.96
C ALA A 366 -20.60 -11.16 7.46
N ILE A 367 -19.72 -11.77 6.65
CA ILE A 367 -19.88 -11.89 5.22
C ILE A 367 -20.59 -13.20 4.88
N ALA A 368 -21.86 -13.13 4.58
CA ALA A 368 -22.67 -14.24 4.09
C ALA A 368 -23.34 -13.86 2.76
N GLU A 369 -23.51 -14.80 1.85
CA GLU A 369 -24.01 -14.55 0.48
C GLU A 369 -25.41 -13.91 0.43
N ASN A 370 -26.20 -14.10 1.48
CA ASN A 370 -27.53 -13.47 1.65
C ASN A 370 -27.48 -12.03 2.19
N MET A 371 -26.31 -11.55 2.61
CA MET A 371 -26.13 -10.15 3.04
C MET A 371 -26.12 -9.22 1.83
N THR A 372 -26.43 -7.94 2.05
CA THR A 372 -26.33 -6.90 1.02
C THR A 372 -25.12 -6.01 1.26
N LEU A 373 -24.55 -5.48 0.17
CA LEU A 373 -23.45 -4.51 0.28
C LEU A 373 -23.89 -3.31 1.13
N GLY A 374 -25.07 -2.74 0.90
CA GLY A 374 -25.61 -1.64 1.69
C GLY A 374 -25.79 -1.96 3.17
N GLY A 375 -26.12 -3.21 3.53
CA GLY A 375 -26.18 -3.67 4.92
C GLY A 375 -24.80 -3.75 5.58
N LEU A 376 -23.82 -4.29 4.87
CA LEU A 376 -22.44 -4.40 5.35
C LEU A 376 -21.80 -3.04 5.56
N VAL A 377 -21.89 -2.13 4.57
CA VAL A 377 -21.24 -0.81 4.67
C VAL A 377 -21.93 0.11 5.68
N ARG A 378 -23.23 -0.03 5.95
CA ARG A 378 -23.90 0.71 7.04
C ARG A 378 -23.44 0.26 8.41
N ARG A 379 -23.10 -1.02 8.57
CA ARG A 379 -22.70 -1.59 9.86
C ARG A 379 -21.20 -1.43 10.15
N TYR A 380 -20.36 -1.50 9.13
CA TYR A 380 -18.90 -1.57 9.25
C TYR A 380 -18.16 -0.44 8.53
N GLY A 381 -18.87 0.46 7.88
CA GLY A 381 -18.30 1.66 7.27
C GLY A 381 -17.96 2.71 8.32
N GLY A 382 -16.89 3.48 8.03
CA GLY A 382 -16.41 4.61 8.81
C GLY A 382 -16.53 5.91 8.04
#